data_6a50c650fd66ed85f8ab2dc461b4707b
#
_entry.id   6a50c650fd66ed85f8ab2dc461b4707b
#
_cell.length_a   1.000
_cell.length_b   1.000
_cell.length_c   1.000
_cell.angle_alpha   90.00
_cell.angle_beta   90.00
_cell.angle_gamma   90.00
#
_symmetry.space_group_name_H-M   'P 1'
#
loop_
_entity.id
_entity.type
_entity.pdbx_description
1 polymer ?
#
loop_
_entity_poly.entity_id
_entity_poly.type
_entity_poly.pdbx_seq_one_letter_code
_entity_poly.pdbx_strand_id
1 'polypeptide(L)'
;MKFGDILRWLIEENELTQKKLAEDLYIAASTLGNYVQNLAEPDFDMLKRIAAYFYVSTDYLLGYRPKQGENDMEDDLLHVFRQQPPAQQRIFLEQGRTVARICAGSQSAE
;
A
#
# COMPACT_ATOMS: atom_id res chain seq x y z
N MET A 1 -1.30 10.51 7.02
CA MET A 1 -0.44 9.93 8.08
C MET A 1 1.02 10.10 7.70
N LYS A 2 1.85 10.41 8.68
CA LYS A 2 3.30 10.51 8.47
C LYS A 2 3.92 9.11 8.48
N PHE A 3 5.14 9.02 7.98
CA PHE A 3 5.88 7.76 7.92
C PHE A 3 5.93 7.05 9.27
N GLY A 4 6.27 7.77 10.35
CA GLY A 4 6.35 7.18 11.68
C GLY A 4 5.03 6.62 12.18
N ASP A 5 3.93 7.26 11.84
CA ASP A 5 2.59 6.80 12.23
C ASP A 5 2.26 5.47 11.54
N ILE A 6 2.58 5.37 10.25
CA ILE A 6 2.36 4.15 9.48
C ILE A 6 3.26 3.04 10.00
N LEU A 7 4.52 3.35 10.29
CA LEU A 7 5.46 2.39 10.83
C LEU A 7 4.99 1.85 12.19
N ARG A 8 4.51 2.73 13.06
CA ARG A 8 3.97 2.32 14.36
C ARG A 8 2.79 1.38 14.19
N TRP A 9 1.89 1.72 13.27
CA TRP A 9 0.72 0.88 12.99
C TRP A 9 1.13 -0.51 12.49
N LEU A 10 2.12 -0.58 11.60
CA LEU A 10 2.63 -1.86 11.10
C LEU A 10 3.26 -2.70 12.20
N ILE A 11 4.01 -2.07 13.10
CA ILE A 11 4.60 -2.76 14.25
C ILE A 11 3.50 -3.36 15.12
N GLU A 12 2.48 -2.60 15.43
CA GLU A 12 1.36 -3.04 16.25
C GLU A 12 0.55 -4.15 15.58
N GLU A 13 0.23 -4.00 14.30
CA GLU A 13 -0.54 -4.99 13.55
C GLU A 13 0.19 -6.32 13.42
N ASN A 14 1.50 -6.30 13.36
CA ASN A 14 2.30 -7.51 13.24
C ASN A 14 2.76 -8.04 14.61
N GLU A 15 2.24 -7.47 15.69
CA GLU A 15 2.55 -7.88 17.06
C GLU A 15 4.05 -7.88 17.36
N LEU A 16 4.76 -6.90 16.79
CA LEU A 16 6.19 -6.73 16.97
C LEU A 16 6.48 -5.70 18.06
N THR A 17 7.71 -5.74 18.56
CA THR A 17 8.25 -4.65 19.38
C THR A 17 9.21 -3.83 18.53
N GLN A 18 9.43 -2.58 18.92
CA GLN A 18 10.44 -1.75 18.25
C GLN A 18 11.82 -2.37 18.37
N LYS A 19 12.13 -2.96 19.52
CA LYS A 19 13.42 -3.63 19.75
C LYS A 19 13.63 -4.77 18.74
N LYS A 20 12.62 -5.61 18.56
CA LYS A 20 12.72 -6.75 17.64
C LYS A 20 12.89 -6.28 16.20
N LEU A 21 12.12 -5.27 15.79
CA LEU A 21 12.25 -4.72 14.44
C LEU A 21 13.62 -4.10 14.22
N ALA A 22 14.14 -3.36 15.20
CA ALA A 22 15.49 -2.78 15.12
C ALA A 22 16.55 -3.87 14.96
N GLU A 23 16.43 -4.95 15.71
CA GLU A 23 17.35 -6.10 15.58
C GLU A 23 17.29 -6.71 14.19
N ASP A 24 16.10 -6.92 13.67
CA ASP A 24 15.91 -7.54 12.35
C ASP A 24 16.41 -6.63 11.21
N LEU A 25 16.33 -5.31 11.39
CA LEU A 25 16.83 -4.34 10.42
C LEU A 25 18.31 -4.00 10.62
N TYR A 26 18.94 -4.51 11.66
CA TYR A 26 20.35 -4.24 12.01
C TYR A 26 20.60 -2.75 12.23
N ILE A 27 19.70 -2.10 12.95
CA ILE A 27 19.85 -0.69 13.34
C ILE A 27 19.68 -0.55 14.85
N ALA A 28 20.14 0.57 15.38
CA ALA A 28 19.98 0.87 16.80
C ALA A 28 18.49 1.09 17.12
N ALA A 29 18.09 0.67 18.32
CA ALA A 29 16.72 0.91 18.79
C ALA A 29 16.38 2.40 18.84
N SER A 30 17.36 3.24 19.17
CA SER A 30 17.17 4.70 19.18
C SER A 30 16.91 5.27 17.79
N THR A 31 17.56 4.71 16.76
CA THR A 31 17.34 5.11 15.37
C THR A 31 15.90 4.78 14.96
N LEU A 32 15.45 3.56 15.25
CA LEU A 32 14.09 3.18 14.95
C LEU A 32 13.07 4.01 15.74
N GLY A 33 13.34 4.27 17.00
CA GLY A 33 12.49 5.12 17.81
C GLY A 33 12.31 6.52 17.21
N ASN A 34 13.39 7.09 16.66
CA ASN A 34 13.32 8.38 15.99
C ASN A 34 12.43 8.33 14.74
N TYR A 35 12.49 7.23 13.98
CA TYR A 35 11.60 7.05 12.84
C TYR A 35 10.12 6.99 13.29
N VAL A 36 9.83 6.20 14.31
CA VAL A 36 8.48 6.03 14.83
C VAL A 36 7.90 7.35 15.36
N GLN A 37 8.75 8.19 15.94
CA GLN A 37 8.35 9.49 16.48
C GLN A 37 8.36 10.62 15.44
N ASN A 38 8.68 10.32 14.19
CA ASN A 38 8.80 11.32 13.12
C ASN A 38 9.88 12.36 13.38
N LEU A 39 10.92 12.00 14.15
CA LEU A 39 12.07 12.86 14.43
C LEU A 39 13.18 12.69 13.41
N ALA A 40 13.17 11.60 12.65
CA ALA A 40 14.13 11.32 11.59
C ALA A 40 13.45 10.51 10.49
N GLU A 41 14.03 10.55 9.31
CA GLU A 41 13.56 9.81 8.16
C GLU A 41 14.64 8.79 7.74
N PRO A 42 14.25 7.59 7.31
CA PRO A 42 15.23 6.63 6.80
C PRO A 42 15.76 7.08 5.44
N ASP A 43 16.97 6.63 5.09
CA ASP A 43 17.44 6.77 3.72
C ASP A 43 16.67 5.81 2.80
N PHE A 44 16.93 5.91 1.49
CA PHE A 44 16.20 5.11 0.52
C PHE A 44 16.42 3.61 0.69
N ASP A 45 17.64 3.21 1.03
CA ASP A 45 17.94 1.78 1.23
C ASP A 45 17.18 1.23 2.44
N MET A 46 17.16 1.97 3.54
CA MET A 46 16.43 1.56 4.73
C MET A 46 14.93 1.57 4.47
N LEU A 47 14.44 2.54 3.72
CA LEU A 47 13.03 2.59 3.34
C LEU A 47 12.62 1.33 2.56
N LYS A 48 13.43 0.91 1.59
CA LYS A 48 13.19 -0.32 0.85
C LYS A 48 13.23 -1.55 1.74
N ARG A 49 14.15 -1.59 2.68
CA ARG A 49 14.28 -2.72 3.61
C ARG A 49 13.05 -2.84 4.51
N ILE A 50 12.55 -1.72 5.02
CA ILE A 50 11.34 -1.70 5.84
C ILE A 50 10.14 -2.17 5.00
N ALA A 51 10.02 -1.67 3.79
CA ALA A 51 8.94 -2.07 2.89
C ALA A 51 8.97 -3.58 2.63
N ALA A 52 10.15 -4.12 2.34
CA ALA A 52 10.31 -5.56 2.12
C ALA A 52 10.01 -6.37 3.37
N TYR A 53 10.38 -5.88 4.53
CA TYR A 53 10.13 -6.56 5.79
C TYR A 53 8.63 -6.76 6.03
N PHE A 54 7.83 -5.75 5.76
CA PHE A 54 6.39 -5.79 5.98
C PHE A 54 5.57 -6.17 4.74
N TYR A 55 6.23 -6.45 3.63
CA TYR A 55 5.55 -6.78 2.35
C TYR A 55 4.60 -5.67 1.90
N VAL A 56 5.02 -4.44 2.05
CA VAL A 56 4.28 -3.26 1.60
C VAL A 56 5.12 -2.47 0.60
N SER A 57 4.49 -1.57 -0.13
CA SER A 57 5.21 -0.69 -1.06
C SER A 57 5.85 0.47 -0.30
N THR A 58 6.86 1.07 -0.91
CA THR A 58 7.45 2.31 -0.37
C THR A 58 6.44 3.45 -0.40
N ASP A 59 5.56 3.49 -1.40
CA ASP A 59 4.49 4.47 -1.49
C ASP A 59 3.56 4.39 -0.29
N TYR A 60 3.22 3.18 0.13
CA TYR A 60 2.41 2.95 1.31
C TYR A 60 3.09 3.53 2.56
N LEU A 61 4.39 3.24 2.73
CA LEU A 61 5.15 3.73 3.87
C LEU A 61 5.24 5.25 3.90
N LEU A 62 5.31 5.87 2.74
CA LEU A 62 5.41 7.32 2.62
C LEU A 62 4.05 8.02 2.74
N GLY A 63 2.97 7.25 2.79
CA GLY A 63 1.64 7.81 2.78
C GLY A 63 1.28 8.45 1.45
N TYR A 64 1.96 8.05 0.37
CA TYR A 64 1.76 8.60 -0.96
C TYR A 64 0.80 7.72 -1.75
N ARG A 65 -0.28 8.32 -2.24
CA ARG A 65 -1.23 7.66 -3.12
C ARG A 65 -1.29 8.43 -4.42
N PRO A 66 -0.53 7.98 -5.44
CA PRO A 66 -0.64 8.62 -6.73
C PRO A 66 -2.06 8.46 -7.27
N LYS A 67 -2.58 9.54 -7.85
CA LYS A 67 -3.90 9.50 -8.45
C LYS A 67 -3.81 8.68 -9.73
N GLN A 68 -4.48 7.54 -9.76
CA GLN A 68 -4.47 6.63 -10.91
C GLN A 68 -5.83 6.53 -11.59
N GLY A 69 -6.90 6.99 -10.93
CA GLY A 69 -8.23 7.11 -11.47
C GLY A 69 -8.73 8.52 -11.26
N GLU A 70 -9.92 8.80 -11.75
CA GLU A 70 -10.52 10.14 -11.65
C GLU A 70 -11.22 10.35 -10.31
N ASN A 71 -11.50 9.28 -9.56
CA ASN A 71 -12.18 9.35 -8.28
C ASN A 71 -11.80 8.16 -7.40
N ASP A 72 -12.29 8.17 -6.16
CA ASP A 72 -11.97 7.14 -5.17
C ASP A 72 -12.45 5.75 -5.59
N MET A 73 -13.57 5.65 -6.31
CA MET A 73 -14.06 4.37 -6.79
C MET A 73 -13.12 3.75 -7.82
N GLU A 74 -12.57 4.58 -8.69
CA GLU A 74 -11.60 4.12 -9.68
C GLU A 74 -10.30 3.68 -9.03
N ASP A 75 -9.84 4.42 -8.01
CA ASP A 75 -8.65 4.04 -7.26
C ASP A 75 -8.85 2.71 -6.55
N ASP A 76 -10.01 2.51 -5.93
CA ASP A 76 -10.36 1.24 -5.28
C ASP A 76 -10.41 0.09 -6.28
N LEU A 77 -10.99 0.32 -7.45
CA LEU A 77 -11.06 -0.68 -8.51
C LEU A 77 -9.66 -1.10 -8.97
N LEU A 78 -8.79 -0.12 -9.20
CA LEU A 78 -7.40 -0.41 -9.59
C LEU A 78 -6.67 -1.19 -8.51
N HIS A 79 -6.89 -0.83 -7.25
CA HIS A 79 -6.26 -1.51 -6.13
C HIS A 79 -6.69 -2.97 -6.06
N VAL A 80 -7.99 -3.24 -6.14
CA VAL A 80 -8.53 -4.61 -6.12
C VAL A 80 -8.01 -5.41 -7.32
N PHE A 81 -8.03 -4.81 -8.50
CA PHE A 81 -7.55 -5.46 -9.73
C PHE A 81 -6.09 -5.88 -9.60
N ARG A 82 -5.24 -5.01 -9.07
CA ARG A 82 -3.80 -5.26 -8.95
C ARG A 82 -3.46 -6.34 -7.94
N GLN A 83 -4.34 -6.59 -6.98
CA GLN A 83 -4.15 -7.65 -5.99
C GLN A 83 -4.41 -9.04 -6.57
N GLN A 84 -5.05 -9.13 -7.72
CA GLN A 84 -5.42 -10.42 -8.31
C GLN A 84 -4.24 -11.04 -9.06
N PRO A 85 -4.10 -12.39 -9.04
CA PRO A 85 -3.16 -13.07 -9.92
C PRO A 85 -3.49 -12.80 -11.39
N PRO A 86 -2.51 -12.87 -12.30
CA PRO A 86 -2.74 -12.52 -13.72
C PRO A 86 -3.91 -13.26 -14.37
N ALA A 87 -4.11 -14.53 -14.06
CA ALA A 87 -5.24 -15.30 -14.63
C ALA A 87 -6.58 -14.73 -14.17
N GLN A 88 -6.64 -14.31 -12.91
CA GLN A 88 -7.87 -13.74 -12.36
C GLN A 88 -8.08 -12.29 -12.80
N GLN A 89 -7.02 -11.56 -13.06
CA GLN A 89 -7.13 -10.22 -13.63
C GLN A 89 -7.86 -10.25 -14.96
N ARG A 90 -7.58 -11.25 -15.78
CA ARG A 90 -8.26 -11.42 -17.06
C ARG A 90 -9.75 -11.66 -16.87
N ILE A 91 -10.11 -12.55 -15.96
CA ILE A 91 -11.51 -12.85 -15.65
C ILE A 91 -12.22 -11.60 -15.12
N PHE A 92 -11.58 -10.89 -14.22
CA PHE A 92 -12.11 -9.65 -13.63
C PHE A 92 -12.41 -8.62 -14.72
N LEU A 93 -11.48 -8.46 -15.65
CA LEU A 93 -11.62 -7.52 -16.76
C LEU A 93 -12.76 -7.91 -17.68
N GLU A 94 -12.90 -9.20 -18.01
CA GLU A 94 -13.99 -9.70 -18.85
C GLU A 94 -15.34 -9.49 -18.18
N GLN A 95 -15.46 -9.73 -16.89
CA GLN A 95 -16.69 -9.48 -16.14
C GLN A 95 -17.04 -7.99 -16.16
N GLY A 96 -16.03 -7.13 -15.97
CA GLY A 96 -16.23 -5.69 -16.01
C GLY A 96 -16.72 -5.21 -17.37
N ARG A 97 -16.15 -5.76 -18.44
CA ARG A 97 -16.59 -5.45 -19.81
C ARG A 97 -18.02 -5.87 -20.06
N THR A 98 -18.40 -7.03 -19.57
CA THR A 98 -19.77 -7.55 -19.71
C THR A 98 -20.76 -6.62 -19.00
N VAL A 99 -20.47 -6.24 -17.77
CA VAL A 99 -21.31 -5.31 -17.01
C VAL A 99 -21.43 -3.97 -17.75
N ALA A 100 -20.32 -3.45 -18.25
CA ALA A 100 -20.30 -2.19 -18.99
C ALA A 100 -21.18 -2.24 -20.25
N ARG A 101 -21.14 -3.37 -20.99
CA ARG A 101 -21.98 -3.55 -22.18
C ARG A 101 -23.46 -3.56 -21.83
N ILE A 102 -23.82 -4.25 -20.74
CA ILE A 102 -25.20 -4.32 -20.28
C ILE A 102 -25.69 -2.91 -19.90
N CYS A 103 -24.88 -2.20 -19.11
CA CYS A 103 -25.23 -0.84 -18.68
C CYS A 103 -25.28 0.14 -19.85
N ALA A 104 -24.35 0.03 -20.80
CA ALA A 104 -24.34 0.86 -22.00
C ALA A 104 -25.60 0.63 -22.86
N GLY A 105 -26.03 -0.62 -22.97
CA GLY A 105 -27.27 -0.95 -23.64
C GLY A 105 -28.50 -0.32 -22.98
N SER A 106 -28.51 -0.29 -21.64
CA SER A 106 -29.57 0.35 -20.88
C SER A 106 -29.56 1.88 -20.99
N GLN A 107 -28.39 2.45 -21.24
CA GLN A 107 -28.18 3.90 -21.30
C GLN A 107 -28.00 4.40 -22.72
N SER A 108 -28.35 3.60 -23.71
CA SER A 108 -28.11 3.93 -25.11
C SER A 108 -28.84 5.19 -25.58
N ALA A 109 -29.78 5.69 -24.80
CA ALA A 109 -30.46 6.94 -25.10
C ALA A 109 -29.62 8.18 -24.88
N GLU A 110 -28.52 8.03 -24.22
CA GLU A 110 -27.55 9.12 -24.02
C GLU A 110 -26.73 9.30 -25.29
#